data_b174c1054e198a946c9c249a19492e10
#
_entry.id   b174c1054e198a946c9c249a19492e10
#
_cell.length_a   1.000
_cell.length_b   1.000
_cell.length_c   1.000
_cell.angle_alpha   90.00
_cell.angle_beta   90.00
_cell.angle_gamma   90.00
#
_symmetry.space_group_name_H-M   'P 1'
#
loop_
_entity.id
_entity.type
_entity.pdbx_description
1 polymer ?
#
loop_
_entity_poly.entity_id
_entity_poly.type
_entity_poly.pdbx_seq_one_letter_code
_entity_poly.pdbx_strand_id
1 'polypeptide(L)'
;MTVRQLTTTDGTYTVSGEGFKPKGKLSYEGVEVTDAKMEQLQSDLSFRLSAACMSLCHNSQISKVDSRWQAIGDPTDSACAVLGWKINGDVRKFAQRHSRIHEFFFDTTRKRMSVIHEYEGERWVFSKGGAGGFLPITDWKILDGEIVPIEPEDIEKASIANKEMASQAMRVLAL
;
A
#
# COMPACT_ATOMS: atom_id res chain seq x y z
N MET A 1 10.54 3.81 -10.54
CA MET A 1 10.34 2.90 -9.39
C MET A 1 9.04 2.14 -9.59
N THR A 2 8.91 0.90 -9.12
CA THR A 2 7.69 0.07 -9.28
C THR A 2 7.58 -0.83 -8.06
N VAL A 3 6.39 -0.98 -7.49
CA VAL A 3 6.16 -1.95 -6.42
C VAL A 3 6.30 -3.36 -6.99
N ARG A 4 7.07 -4.20 -6.33
CA ARG A 4 7.32 -5.60 -6.70
C ARG A 4 6.66 -6.59 -5.75
N GLN A 5 6.40 -6.15 -4.52
CA GLN A 5 5.89 -7.02 -3.47
C GLN A 5 4.97 -6.24 -2.55
N LEU A 6 3.90 -6.86 -2.10
CA LEU A 6 3.01 -6.41 -1.04
C LEU A 6 2.91 -7.56 -0.03
N THR A 7 3.26 -7.28 1.21
CA THR A 7 3.15 -8.26 2.32
C THR A 7 2.12 -7.77 3.33
N THR A 8 1.18 -8.61 3.67
CA THR A 8 0.18 -8.43 4.73
C THR A 8 0.35 -9.52 5.78
N THR A 9 -0.46 -9.54 6.81
CA THR A 9 -0.53 -10.64 7.79
C THR A 9 -0.92 -11.97 7.14
N ASP A 10 -1.68 -11.93 6.04
CA ASP A 10 -2.25 -13.10 5.38
C ASP A 10 -1.32 -13.67 4.29
N GLY A 11 -0.28 -12.93 3.92
CA GLY A 11 0.72 -13.42 2.99
C GLY A 11 1.43 -12.37 2.17
N THR A 12 2.25 -12.86 1.25
CA THR A 12 3.07 -12.04 0.37
C THR A 12 2.64 -12.21 -1.08
N TYR A 13 2.35 -11.09 -1.71
CA TYR A 13 1.95 -10.99 -3.10
C TYR A 13 3.08 -10.39 -3.94
N THR A 14 3.44 -11.05 -5.02
CA THR A 14 4.33 -10.45 -6.02
C THR A 14 3.51 -9.63 -7.03
N VAL A 15 4.09 -8.54 -7.50
CA VAL A 15 3.43 -7.58 -8.39
C VAL A 15 4.20 -7.48 -9.70
N SER A 16 3.54 -7.83 -10.82
CA SER A 16 4.10 -7.71 -12.16
C SER A 16 3.82 -6.35 -12.80
N GLY A 17 4.45 -6.08 -13.95
CA GLY A 17 4.35 -4.84 -14.70
C GLY A 17 5.39 -3.81 -14.30
N GLU A 18 5.63 -2.83 -15.20
CA GLU A 18 6.71 -1.85 -15.08
C GLU A 18 6.25 -0.43 -15.40
N GLY A 19 7.03 0.53 -14.86
CA GLY A 19 6.79 1.95 -15.10
C GLY A 19 5.47 2.44 -14.50
N PHE A 20 4.87 3.44 -15.17
CA PHE A 20 3.65 4.11 -14.68
C PHE A 20 2.36 3.53 -15.27
N LYS A 21 2.48 2.58 -16.20
CA LYS A 21 1.29 1.92 -16.77
C LYS A 21 0.65 1.04 -15.70
N PRO A 22 -0.63 1.27 -15.33
CA PRO A 22 -1.30 0.47 -14.30
C PRO A 22 -1.77 -0.87 -14.89
N LYS A 23 -0.85 -1.59 -15.53
CA LYS A 23 -1.02 -2.96 -16.02
C LYS A 23 -0.06 -3.88 -15.28
N GLY A 24 -0.51 -5.08 -15.04
CA GLY A 24 0.19 -6.11 -14.32
C GLY A 24 -0.79 -6.81 -13.39
N LYS A 25 -0.32 -7.88 -12.77
CA LYS A 25 -1.13 -8.76 -11.93
C LYS A 25 -0.44 -8.99 -10.61
N LEU A 26 -1.21 -9.37 -9.64
CA LEU A 26 -0.73 -9.91 -8.39
C LEU A 26 -0.62 -11.43 -8.54
N SER A 27 0.37 -12.02 -7.88
CA SER A 27 0.49 -13.48 -7.74
C SER A 27 0.76 -13.82 -6.27
N TYR A 28 0.12 -14.86 -5.80
CA TYR A 28 0.31 -15.43 -4.46
C TYR A 28 0.90 -16.83 -4.62
N GLU A 29 2.01 -17.13 -3.96
CA GLU A 29 2.72 -18.42 -4.07
C GLU A 29 2.98 -18.85 -5.53
N GLY A 30 3.30 -17.88 -6.40
CA GLY A 30 3.57 -18.13 -7.82
C GLY A 30 2.32 -18.30 -8.69
N VAL A 31 1.12 -18.33 -8.10
CA VAL A 31 -0.14 -18.43 -8.83
C VAL A 31 -0.75 -17.05 -9.03
N GLU A 32 -1.13 -16.73 -10.26
CA GLU A 32 -1.76 -15.46 -10.59
C GLU A 32 -3.11 -15.31 -9.88
N VAL A 33 -3.32 -14.16 -9.25
CA VAL A 33 -4.60 -13.81 -8.61
C VAL A 33 -5.63 -13.56 -9.71
N THR A 34 -6.64 -14.40 -9.77
CA THR A 34 -7.80 -14.26 -10.68
C THR A 34 -8.73 -13.14 -10.22
N ASP A 35 -9.63 -12.69 -11.10
CA ASP A 35 -10.61 -11.65 -10.75
C ASP A 35 -11.48 -12.08 -9.55
N ALA A 36 -11.96 -13.33 -9.53
CA ALA A 36 -12.74 -13.89 -8.41
C ALA A 36 -11.91 -13.92 -7.09
N LYS A 37 -10.61 -14.23 -7.17
CA LYS A 37 -9.74 -14.18 -5.98
C LYS A 37 -9.47 -12.74 -5.56
N MET A 38 -9.37 -11.81 -6.50
CA MET A 38 -9.21 -10.38 -6.20
C MET A 38 -10.43 -9.84 -5.43
N GLU A 39 -11.65 -10.22 -5.81
CA GLU A 39 -12.87 -9.87 -5.06
C GLU A 39 -12.84 -10.38 -3.62
N GLN A 40 -12.37 -11.63 -3.42
CA GLN A 40 -12.17 -12.16 -2.07
C GLN A 40 -11.12 -11.37 -1.28
N LEU A 41 -9.99 -11.04 -1.90
CA LEU A 41 -8.94 -10.23 -1.26
C LEU A 41 -9.43 -8.82 -0.91
N GLN A 42 -10.25 -8.22 -1.76
CA GLN A 42 -10.87 -6.92 -1.46
C GLN A 42 -11.91 -6.99 -0.33
N SER A 43 -12.41 -8.16 0.01
CA SER A 43 -13.25 -8.39 1.19
C SER A 43 -12.44 -8.63 2.46
N ASP A 44 -11.18 -8.99 2.33
CA ASP A 44 -10.25 -9.14 3.45
C ASP A 44 -9.83 -7.77 3.99
N LEU A 45 -9.90 -7.57 5.30
CA LEU A 45 -9.64 -6.28 5.93
C LEU A 45 -8.19 -5.81 5.76
N SER A 46 -7.23 -6.72 5.95
CA SER A 46 -5.79 -6.41 5.85
C SER A 46 -5.41 -5.99 4.44
N PHE A 47 -5.81 -6.79 3.44
CA PHE A 47 -5.54 -6.47 2.03
C PHE A 47 -6.27 -5.20 1.59
N ARG A 48 -7.54 -5.04 1.92
CA ARG A 48 -8.37 -3.89 1.56
C ARG A 48 -7.81 -2.58 2.10
N LEU A 49 -7.42 -2.53 3.39
CA LEU A 49 -6.83 -1.33 3.98
C LEU A 49 -5.44 -1.03 3.40
N SER A 50 -4.64 -2.04 3.11
CA SER A 50 -3.36 -1.86 2.41
C SER A 50 -3.57 -1.26 1.02
N ALA A 51 -4.53 -1.77 0.25
CA ALA A 51 -4.88 -1.27 -1.08
C ALA A 51 -5.45 0.16 -1.02
N ALA A 52 -6.28 0.47 0.00
CA ALA A 52 -6.79 1.82 0.23
C ALA A 52 -5.65 2.79 0.56
N CYS A 53 -4.73 2.41 1.44
CA CYS A 53 -3.54 3.22 1.76
C CYS A 53 -2.71 3.52 0.51
N MET A 54 -2.45 2.53 -0.35
CA MET A 54 -1.75 2.73 -1.61
C MET A 54 -2.48 3.67 -2.56
N SER A 55 -3.81 3.67 -2.54
CA SER A 55 -4.65 4.51 -3.41
C SER A 55 -4.85 5.94 -2.89
N LEU A 56 -4.74 6.16 -1.59
CA LEU A 56 -5.12 7.42 -0.94
C LEU A 56 -3.93 8.18 -0.33
N CYS A 57 -2.92 7.46 0.19
CA CYS A 57 -1.78 8.06 0.89
C CYS A 57 -0.65 8.39 -0.08
N HIS A 58 -0.89 9.29 -1.03
CA HIS A 58 0.12 9.80 -1.97
C HIS A 58 -0.30 11.16 -2.55
N ASN A 59 0.66 11.88 -3.13
CA ASN A 59 0.45 13.14 -3.84
C ASN A 59 0.80 13.06 -5.34
N SER A 60 1.03 11.87 -5.85
CA SER A 60 1.34 11.67 -7.27
C SER A 60 0.08 11.63 -8.13
N GLN A 61 0.19 12.19 -9.33
CA GLN A 61 -0.82 12.11 -10.36
C GLN A 61 -0.37 11.15 -11.46
N ILE A 62 -1.20 10.16 -11.73
CA ILE A 62 -0.98 9.20 -12.81
C ILE A 62 -1.93 9.53 -13.94
N SER A 63 -1.41 9.71 -15.13
CA SER A 63 -2.21 10.06 -16.31
C SER A 63 -1.68 9.43 -17.59
N LYS A 64 -2.52 9.40 -18.62
CA LYS A 64 -2.13 8.96 -19.96
C LYS A 64 -2.17 10.16 -20.89
N VAL A 65 -1.03 10.53 -21.44
CA VAL A 65 -0.84 11.63 -22.39
C VAL A 65 -0.22 11.06 -23.66
N ASP A 66 -0.78 11.35 -24.80
CA ASP A 66 -0.31 10.87 -26.12
C ASP A 66 0.00 9.36 -26.13
N SER A 67 -0.93 8.57 -25.62
CA SER A 67 -0.82 7.11 -25.47
C SER A 67 0.26 6.61 -24.51
N ARG A 68 1.00 7.49 -23.84
CA ARG A 68 2.04 7.15 -22.86
C ARG A 68 1.56 7.43 -21.43
N TRP A 69 1.84 6.50 -20.53
CA TRP A 69 1.59 6.69 -19.11
C TRP A 69 2.69 7.52 -18.47
N GLN A 70 2.29 8.52 -17.72
CA GLN A 70 3.19 9.45 -17.03
C GLN A 70 2.77 9.58 -15.57
N ALA A 71 3.73 9.94 -14.73
CA ALA A 71 3.51 10.29 -13.34
C ALA A 71 4.13 11.66 -13.04
N ILE A 72 3.41 12.45 -12.27
CA ILE A 72 3.88 13.71 -11.70
C ILE A 72 3.89 13.54 -10.18
N GLY A 73 5.01 13.80 -9.53
CA GLY A 73 5.19 13.65 -8.10
C GLY A 73 6.41 12.82 -7.73
N ASP A 74 6.56 12.50 -6.44
CA ASP A 74 7.66 11.67 -5.94
C ASP A 74 7.60 10.27 -6.55
N PRO A 75 8.74 9.66 -6.92
CA PRO A 75 8.79 8.33 -7.51
C PRO A 75 8.22 7.22 -6.61
N THR A 76 8.35 7.37 -5.28
CA THR A 76 7.81 6.41 -4.30
C THR A 76 6.29 6.51 -4.26
N ASP A 77 5.76 7.73 -4.20
CA ASP A 77 4.33 8.02 -4.25
C ASP A 77 3.72 7.50 -5.55
N SER A 78 4.39 7.74 -6.67
CA SER A 78 3.97 7.26 -7.98
C SER A 78 3.89 5.74 -8.04
N ALA A 79 4.84 5.02 -7.44
CA ALA A 79 4.83 3.57 -7.37
C ALA A 79 3.65 3.05 -6.53
N CYS A 80 3.36 3.68 -5.39
CA CYS A 80 2.19 3.38 -4.57
C CYS A 80 0.88 3.59 -5.33
N ALA A 81 0.73 4.76 -5.97
CA ALA A 81 -0.45 5.10 -6.77
C ALA A 81 -0.69 4.09 -7.92
N VAL A 82 0.38 3.64 -8.59
CA VAL A 82 0.29 2.62 -9.65
C VAL A 82 -0.18 1.28 -9.09
N LEU A 83 0.29 0.86 -7.91
CA LEU A 83 -0.21 -0.35 -7.26
C LEU A 83 -1.67 -0.20 -6.85
N GLY A 84 -2.04 0.91 -6.21
CA GLY A 84 -3.43 1.22 -5.89
C GLY A 84 -4.33 1.15 -7.13
N TRP A 85 -3.86 1.66 -8.27
CA TRP A 85 -4.61 1.58 -9.54
C TRP A 85 -4.77 0.14 -10.04
N LYS A 86 -3.77 -0.72 -9.89
CA LYS A 86 -3.87 -2.14 -10.29
C LYS A 86 -4.91 -2.91 -9.46
N ILE A 87 -5.11 -2.51 -8.20
CA ILE A 87 -6.01 -3.20 -7.27
C ILE A 87 -7.42 -2.57 -7.29
N ASN A 88 -7.51 -1.25 -7.14
CA ASN A 88 -8.77 -0.52 -6.94
C ASN A 88 -9.28 0.20 -8.20
N GLY A 89 -8.58 0.06 -9.34
CA GLY A 89 -8.87 0.83 -10.54
C GLY A 89 -8.40 2.29 -10.42
N ASP A 90 -8.95 3.19 -11.23
CA ASP A 90 -8.52 4.59 -11.31
C ASP A 90 -8.49 5.26 -9.93
N VAL A 91 -7.28 5.47 -9.39
CA VAL A 91 -7.06 6.05 -8.05
C VAL A 91 -7.66 7.45 -7.89
N ARG A 92 -7.84 8.20 -8.97
CA ARG A 92 -8.49 9.51 -8.95
C ARG A 92 -9.99 9.36 -8.66
N LYS A 93 -10.64 8.38 -9.32
CA LYS A 93 -12.05 8.05 -9.06
C LYS A 93 -12.22 7.42 -7.68
N PHE A 94 -11.24 6.64 -7.26
CA PHE A 94 -11.23 6.08 -5.91
C PHE A 94 -11.14 7.20 -4.86
N ALA A 95 -10.21 8.14 -5.01
CA ALA A 95 -10.05 9.28 -4.10
C ALA A 95 -11.26 10.23 -4.11
N GLN A 96 -11.97 10.39 -5.22
CA GLN A 96 -13.21 11.19 -5.27
C GLN A 96 -14.34 10.62 -4.41
N ARG A 97 -14.36 9.31 -4.19
CA ARG A 97 -15.34 8.65 -3.32
C ARG A 97 -14.95 8.65 -1.84
N HIS A 98 -13.71 8.98 -1.55
CA HIS A 98 -13.11 8.97 -0.22
C HIS A 98 -12.45 10.33 0.04
N SER A 99 -13.24 11.28 0.57
CA SER A 99 -12.81 12.67 0.74
C SER A 99 -11.58 12.78 1.64
N ARG A 100 -10.51 13.41 1.14
CA ARG A 100 -9.36 13.75 1.97
C ARG A 100 -9.73 14.93 2.88
N ILE A 101 -9.61 14.71 4.18
CA ILE A 101 -9.91 15.70 5.22
C ILE A 101 -8.67 16.52 5.57
N HIS A 102 -7.53 15.83 5.74
CA HIS A 102 -6.28 16.45 6.15
C HIS A 102 -5.07 15.65 5.69
N GLU A 103 -3.92 16.32 5.59
CA GLU A 103 -2.65 15.72 5.27
C GLU A 103 -1.56 16.21 6.24
N PHE A 104 -0.81 15.25 6.76
CA PHE A 104 0.47 15.48 7.42
C PHE A 104 1.56 15.08 6.43
N PHE A 105 2.20 16.06 5.84
CA PHE A 105 3.29 15.84 4.88
C PHE A 105 4.39 14.94 5.46
N PHE A 106 5.20 14.36 4.57
CA PHE A 106 6.34 13.59 5.01
C PHE A 106 7.24 14.43 5.90
N ASP A 107 7.55 13.89 7.05
CA ASP A 107 8.41 14.50 8.05
C ASP A 107 9.59 13.57 8.36
N THR A 108 10.81 14.11 8.34
CA THR A 108 12.04 13.32 8.52
C THR A 108 12.22 12.80 9.94
N THR A 109 11.62 13.45 10.94
CA THR A 109 11.62 13.01 12.33
C THR A 109 10.67 11.84 12.52
N ARG A 110 9.44 11.98 11.99
CA ARG A 110 8.44 10.91 12.01
C ARG A 110 8.74 9.79 11.01
N LYS A 111 9.53 10.06 9.96
CA LYS A 111 9.87 9.18 8.82
C LYS A 111 8.64 8.61 8.10
N ARG A 112 7.51 9.34 8.11
CA ARG A 112 6.26 8.97 7.47
C ARG A 112 5.44 10.19 7.06
N MET A 113 4.58 9.99 6.08
CA MET A 113 3.45 10.86 5.79
C MET A 113 2.15 10.19 6.26
N SER A 114 1.14 11.00 6.51
CA SER A 114 -0.19 10.51 6.90
C SER A 114 -1.27 11.34 6.22
N VAL A 115 -2.38 10.71 5.87
CA VAL A 115 -3.57 11.41 5.35
C VAL A 115 -4.79 10.94 6.11
N ILE A 116 -5.73 11.85 6.34
CA ILE A 116 -7.03 11.53 6.93
C ILE A 116 -8.06 11.53 5.81
N HIS A 117 -8.80 10.44 5.68
CA HIS A 117 -9.88 10.30 4.71
C HIS A 117 -11.19 9.88 5.38
N GLU A 118 -12.30 10.29 4.80
CA GLU A 118 -13.57 9.58 4.99
C GLU A 118 -13.54 8.32 4.12
N TYR A 119 -13.55 7.17 4.75
CA TYR A 119 -13.47 5.88 4.10
C TYR A 119 -14.49 4.93 4.74
N GLU A 120 -15.42 4.39 3.91
CA GLU A 120 -16.49 3.50 4.36
C GLU A 120 -17.35 4.07 5.52
N GLY A 121 -17.59 5.37 5.52
CA GLY A 121 -18.42 6.04 6.52
C GLY A 121 -17.70 6.43 7.82
N GLU A 122 -16.41 6.12 7.91
CA GLU A 122 -15.59 6.42 9.08
C GLU A 122 -14.38 7.30 8.71
N ARG A 123 -13.73 7.87 9.72
CA ARG A 123 -12.47 8.60 9.54
C ARG A 123 -11.29 7.69 9.78
N TRP A 124 -10.52 7.47 8.72
CA TRP A 124 -9.31 6.66 8.76
C TRP A 124 -8.07 7.51 8.56
N VAL A 125 -7.02 7.17 9.29
CA VAL A 125 -5.68 7.72 9.07
C VAL A 125 -4.86 6.68 8.32
N PHE A 126 -4.57 6.96 7.06
CA PHE A 126 -3.65 6.16 6.26
C PHE A 126 -2.26 6.75 6.34
N SER A 127 -1.28 5.94 6.68
CA SER A 127 0.10 6.38 6.82
C SER A 127 1.05 5.47 6.05
N LYS A 128 2.12 6.05 5.50
CA LYS A 128 3.20 5.27 4.88
C LYS A 128 4.56 5.87 5.19
N GLY A 129 5.55 5.01 5.33
CA GLY A 129 6.93 5.43 5.61
C GLY A 129 7.88 4.27 5.80
N GLY A 130 9.07 4.52 6.32
CA GLY A 130 10.03 3.47 6.61
C GLY A 130 9.60 2.58 7.77
N ALA A 131 9.81 1.27 7.68
CA ALA A 131 9.44 0.29 8.72
C ALA A 131 9.98 0.67 10.11
N GLY A 132 11.19 1.18 10.20
CA GLY A 132 11.77 1.65 11.47
C GLY A 132 11.02 2.81 12.14
N GLY A 133 10.16 3.53 11.39
CA GLY A 133 9.30 4.56 11.95
C GLY A 133 7.91 4.06 12.35
N PHE A 134 7.53 2.86 11.94
CA PHE A 134 6.23 2.26 12.25
C PHE A 134 6.31 1.20 13.34
N LEU A 135 7.23 0.24 13.23
CA LEU A 135 7.30 -0.88 14.17
C LEU A 135 7.29 -0.47 15.64
N PRO A 136 8.02 0.60 16.05
CA PRO A 136 8.02 1.01 17.47
C PRO A 136 6.71 1.63 17.97
N ILE A 137 5.79 1.98 17.08
CA ILE A 137 4.52 2.65 17.42
C ILE A 137 3.30 1.81 17.04
N THR A 138 3.52 0.54 16.67
CA THR A 138 2.45 -0.36 16.27
C THR A 138 1.99 -1.14 17.49
N ASP A 139 0.74 -0.94 17.88
CA ASP A 139 0.12 -1.60 19.04
C ASP A 139 -0.83 -2.73 18.62
N TRP A 140 -1.28 -2.72 17.35
CA TRP A 140 -2.31 -3.61 16.84
C TRP A 140 -1.93 -4.17 15.48
N LYS A 141 -2.44 -5.36 15.17
CA LYS A 141 -2.37 -5.99 13.85
C LYS A 141 -3.75 -6.49 13.43
N ILE A 142 -3.93 -6.71 12.14
CA ILE A 142 -5.11 -7.41 11.61
C ILE A 142 -4.71 -8.88 11.44
N LEU A 143 -5.49 -9.79 12.00
CA LEU A 143 -5.32 -11.23 11.88
C LEU A 143 -6.69 -11.86 11.70
N ASP A 144 -6.87 -12.65 10.64
CA ASP A 144 -8.14 -13.30 10.29
C ASP A 144 -9.34 -12.32 10.25
N GLY A 145 -9.08 -11.09 9.77
CA GLY A 145 -10.09 -10.03 9.64
C GLY A 145 -10.40 -9.26 10.93
N GLU A 146 -9.78 -9.60 12.05
CA GLU A 146 -9.97 -8.94 13.34
C GLU A 146 -8.75 -8.08 13.71
N ILE A 147 -8.99 -6.99 14.46
CA ILE A 147 -7.94 -6.15 15.01
C ILE A 147 -7.55 -6.70 16.39
N VAL A 148 -6.34 -7.21 16.50
CA VAL A 148 -5.82 -7.83 17.72
C VAL A 148 -4.52 -7.12 18.18
N PRO A 149 -4.16 -7.17 19.46
CA PRO A 149 -2.88 -6.64 19.93
C PRO A 149 -1.71 -7.29 19.18
N ILE A 150 -0.67 -6.48 18.90
CA ILE A 150 0.55 -6.99 18.30
C ILE A 150 1.46 -7.60 19.38
N GLU A 151 2.06 -8.73 19.07
CA GLU A 151 2.98 -9.41 19.95
C GLU A 151 4.45 -9.11 19.56
N PRO A 152 5.42 -9.23 20.48
CA PRO A 152 6.84 -9.01 20.18
C PRO A 152 7.35 -9.83 18.99
N GLU A 153 6.87 -11.07 18.85
CA GLU A 153 7.24 -11.95 17.75
C GLU A 153 6.75 -11.44 16.38
N ASP A 154 5.63 -10.73 16.34
CA ASP A 154 5.11 -10.11 15.11
C ASP A 154 6.02 -8.97 14.65
N ILE A 155 6.48 -8.15 15.60
CA ILE A 155 7.45 -7.09 15.35
C ILE A 155 8.76 -7.67 14.82
N GLU A 156 9.23 -8.77 15.42
CA GLU A 156 10.42 -9.46 14.96
C GLU A 156 10.25 -10.00 13.53
N LYS A 157 9.15 -10.70 13.24
CA LYS A 157 8.81 -11.20 11.91
C LYS A 157 8.77 -10.07 10.87
N ALA A 158 8.11 -8.96 11.20
CA ALA A 158 8.06 -7.78 10.32
C ALA A 158 9.45 -7.17 10.08
N SER A 159 10.30 -7.13 11.11
CA SER A 159 11.67 -6.67 11.01
C SER A 159 12.53 -7.58 10.12
N ILE A 160 12.37 -8.89 10.25
CA ILE A 160 13.06 -9.88 9.40
C ILE A 160 12.61 -9.70 7.95
N ALA A 161 11.31 -9.67 7.67
CA ALA A 161 10.78 -9.47 6.32
C ALA A 161 11.28 -8.16 5.69
N ASN A 162 11.34 -7.07 6.48
CA ASN A 162 11.91 -5.80 6.02
C ASN A 162 13.39 -5.94 5.63
N LYS A 163 14.20 -6.65 6.43
CA LYS A 163 15.63 -6.89 6.14
C LYS A 163 15.82 -7.76 4.89
N GLU A 164 15.01 -8.81 4.74
CA GLU A 164 15.05 -9.69 3.57
C GLU A 164 14.73 -8.94 2.28
N MET A 165 13.65 -8.15 2.25
CA MET A 165 13.31 -7.31 1.11
C MET A 165 14.41 -6.28 0.82
N ALA A 166 14.96 -5.62 1.84
CA ALA A 166 16.04 -4.66 1.69
C ALA A 166 17.33 -5.29 1.15
N SER A 167 17.66 -6.55 1.54
CA SER A 167 18.82 -7.29 1.03
C SER A 167 18.74 -7.58 -0.47
N GLN A 168 17.53 -7.58 -1.04
CA GLN A 168 17.25 -7.71 -2.47
C GLN A 168 17.24 -6.35 -3.21
N ALA A 169 17.85 -5.32 -2.61
CA ALA A 169 17.88 -3.95 -3.12
C ALA A 169 16.49 -3.32 -3.31
N MET A 170 15.49 -3.79 -2.59
CA MET A 170 14.16 -3.19 -2.58
C MET A 170 14.08 -2.04 -1.56
N ARG A 171 13.43 -0.95 -1.96
CA ARG A 171 13.01 0.08 -1.02
C ARG A 171 11.72 -0.39 -0.33
N VAL A 172 11.80 -0.62 0.96
CA VAL A 172 10.67 -1.12 1.76
C VAL A 172 9.92 0.04 2.40
N LEU A 173 8.61 0.00 2.33
CA LEU A 173 7.70 0.89 3.02
C LEU A 173 6.76 0.08 3.90
N ALA A 174 6.50 0.60 5.10
CA ALA A 174 5.37 0.18 5.93
C ALA A 174 4.15 1.07 5.66
N LEU A 175 3.00 0.48 5.79
CA LEU A 175 1.71 1.13 5.65
C LEU A 175 0.93 1.00 6.96
#